data_79918ca6f8c039df5325db0e79250769
#
_entry.id   79918ca6f8c039df5325db0e79250769
#
_cell.length_a   1.000
_cell.length_b   1.000
_cell.length_c   1.000
_cell.angle_alpha   90.00
_cell.angle_beta   90.00
_cell.angle_gamma   90.00
#
_symmetry.space_group_name_H-M   'P 1'
#
loop_
_entity.id
_entity.type
_entity.pdbx_description
1 polymer ?
#
loop_
_entity_poly.entity_id
_entity_poly.type
_entity_poly.pdbx_seq_one_letter_code
_entity_poly.pdbx_strand_id
1 'polypeptide(L)'
;MVFACLLALAAAGRASAYTQQELSLRMDDGVDLAATLYEPSTAPPPAGHPAIVLFHGLGGKRQDLDFLARAFAGSFPVLTLDARGHGQSGGLVSIDGPREMTDVKAVFNWLAARPEINRNRIGAWGISLGGGAVLRSLVEGVPWAAVETVETWTDLYSALAPQRLTKSGAVFQFLNSVPQARLDPSVLAIRDDALASTNLGAVRAWADARSSRSQLAKVTTPVFMFQGRRDFAFDIAQARAGYRLLKGPKRLYVGDFGHAPSTFPGPDIAQVTSLGLKWFTRYLIGTPASFAPVSLAPSPWRGKLRTYATLPATRRLTIQLGGTDSLTGAGRALRTSGPLTARVETFGSPQVQVTAQLSGGWSRVVAVLTAKPQRGAELVISEGGVNTTGLTGKHQLTIGLIDVATLIPRGSRLQLYLASSSLAQSSGNLLYLNLPMPPSARVRLGPARVVLPILRSPVSR
;
A
#
# COMPACT_ATOMS: atom_id res chain seq x y z
N MET A 1 23.90 26.62 63.63
CA MET A 1 22.62 27.06 63.02
C MET A 1 22.87 27.31 61.55
N VAL A 2 22.51 26.38 60.68
CA VAL A 2 22.60 26.49 59.25
C VAL A 2 21.17 26.37 58.70
N PHE A 3 20.69 27.47 58.11
CA PHE A 3 19.39 27.54 57.49
C PHE A 3 19.45 26.85 56.13
N ALA A 4 18.75 25.76 55.95
CA ALA A 4 18.52 25.13 54.65
C ALA A 4 17.28 25.74 54.01
N CYS A 5 17.44 26.57 52.95
CA CYS A 5 16.35 27.01 52.08
C CYS A 5 15.98 25.86 51.13
N LEU A 6 14.80 25.26 51.35
CA LEU A 6 14.15 24.39 50.38
C LEU A 6 13.53 25.25 49.26
N LEU A 7 14.13 25.25 48.10
CA LEU A 7 13.49 25.70 46.86
C LEU A 7 12.55 24.61 46.35
N ALA A 8 11.25 24.77 46.59
CA ALA A 8 10.23 23.98 45.92
C ALA A 8 10.12 24.47 44.47
N LEU A 9 10.76 23.76 43.53
CA LEU A 9 10.44 23.92 42.11
C LEU A 9 9.02 23.40 41.90
N ALA A 10 8.08 24.32 41.75
CA ALA A 10 6.78 24.02 41.18
C ALA A 10 6.97 23.61 39.70
N ALA A 11 6.91 22.32 39.43
CA ALA A 11 6.77 21.80 38.08
C ALA A 11 5.40 22.27 37.55
N ALA A 12 5.37 23.41 36.90
CA ALA A 12 4.23 23.82 36.10
C ALA A 12 4.08 22.79 34.98
N GLY A 13 3.19 21.82 35.17
CA GLY A 13 2.81 20.88 34.14
C GLY A 13 2.35 21.68 32.91
N ARG A 14 3.05 21.54 31.79
CA ARG A 14 2.55 22.08 30.52
C ARG A 14 1.19 21.48 30.27
N ALA A 15 0.14 22.32 30.22
CA ALA A 15 -1.18 21.87 29.82
C ALA A 15 -1.06 21.09 28.49
N SER A 16 -1.66 19.92 28.43
CA SER A 16 -1.66 19.12 27.21
C SER A 16 -2.34 19.92 26.10
N ALA A 17 -1.78 19.92 24.91
CA ALA A 17 -2.37 20.61 23.75
C ALA A 17 -3.71 19.99 23.31
N TYR A 18 -4.10 18.85 23.87
CA TYR A 18 -5.35 18.13 23.58
C TYR A 18 -5.77 17.27 24.78
N THR A 19 -7.05 16.90 24.81
CA THR A 19 -7.61 15.86 25.70
C THR A 19 -7.81 14.56 24.91
N GLN A 20 -7.99 13.45 25.60
CA GLN A 20 -8.24 12.14 24.99
C GLN A 20 -9.42 11.48 25.67
N GLN A 21 -10.37 10.95 24.89
CA GLN A 21 -11.56 10.26 25.37
C GLN A 21 -11.72 8.91 24.63
N GLU A 22 -11.87 7.83 25.39
CA GLU A 22 -12.26 6.51 24.87
C GLU A 22 -13.78 6.47 24.64
N LEU A 23 -14.20 5.91 23.50
CA LEU A 23 -15.58 5.88 23.06
C LEU A 23 -15.97 4.48 22.57
N SER A 24 -17.26 4.19 22.64
CA SER A 24 -17.91 3.05 21.99
C SER A 24 -18.98 3.61 21.04
N LEU A 25 -18.83 3.35 19.74
CA LEU A 25 -19.75 3.82 18.72
C LEU A 25 -20.66 2.67 18.30
N ARG A 26 -21.95 2.78 18.67
CA ARG A 26 -22.97 1.78 18.34
C ARG A 26 -23.37 1.88 16.89
N MET A 27 -23.18 0.79 16.13
CA MET A 27 -23.62 0.68 14.73
C MET A 27 -25.11 0.24 14.66
N ASP A 28 -25.72 0.41 13.49
CA ASP A 28 -27.14 0.13 13.24
C ASP A 28 -27.50 -1.37 13.38
N ASP A 29 -26.54 -2.27 13.23
CA ASP A 29 -26.69 -3.71 13.44
C ASP A 29 -26.36 -4.16 14.89
N GLY A 30 -26.16 -3.21 15.78
CA GLY A 30 -25.90 -3.48 17.18
C GLY A 30 -24.45 -3.83 17.52
N VAL A 31 -23.52 -3.75 16.55
CA VAL A 31 -22.09 -3.89 16.82
C VAL A 31 -21.52 -2.59 17.39
N ASP A 32 -20.65 -2.70 18.38
CA ASP A 32 -19.93 -1.58 18.96
C ASP A 32 -18.53 -1.48 18.36
N LEU A 33 -18.15 -0.28 17.88
CA LEU A 33 -16.80 0.04 17.45
C LEU A 33 -16.11 0.85 18.52
N ALA A 34 -14.95 0.36 18.98
CA ALA A 34 -14.11 1.08 19.93
C ALA A 34 -13.36 2.21 19.21
N ALA A 35 -13.39 3.41 19.77
CA ALA A 35 -12.77 4.59 19.22
C ALA A 35 -12.07 5.41 20.29
N THR A 36 -11.16 6.29 19.87
CA THR A 36 -10.51 7.27 20.71
C THR A 36 -10.62 8.64 20.03
N LEU A 37 -11.17 9.62 20.74
CA LEU A 37 -11.26 11.00 20.27
C LEU A 37 -10.19 11.82 20.99
N TYR A 38 -9.36 12.50 20.21
CA TYR A 38 -8.39 13.51 20.65
C TYR A 38 -8.96 14.87 20.32
N GLU A 39 -9.15 15.74 21.30
CA GLU A 39 -9.74 17.07 21.12
C GLU A 39 -8.75 18.17 21.50
N PRO A 40 -8.49 19.17 20.63
CA PRO A 40 -7.66 20.32 20.99
C PRO A 40 -8.14 20.98 22.27
N SER A 41 -7.22 21.45 23.11
CA SER A 41 -7.56 22.20 24.34
C SER A 41 -8.03 23.64 24.03
N THR A 42 -8.01 24.05 22.77
CA THR A 42 -8.53 25.35 22.32
C THR A 42 -10.03 25.29 22.10
N ALA A 43 -10.73 26.38 22.41
CA ALA A 43 -12.16 26.48 22.14
C ALA A 43 -12.46 26.37 20.63
N PRO A 44 -13.59 25.74 20.24
CA PRO A 44 -13.97 25.63 18.84
C PRO A 44 -14.22 27.03 18.24
N PRO A 45 -13.80 27.26 16.98
CA PRO A 45 -14.21 28.47 16.27
C PRO A 45 -15.74 28.48 16.07
N PRO A 46 -16.34 29.64 15.72
CA PRO A 46 -17.80 29.75 15.58
C PRO A 46 -18.44 28.75 14.60
N ALA A 47 -17.71 28.31 13.60
CA ALA A 47 -18.17 27.31 12.64
C ALA A 47 -17.88 25.85 13.07
N GLY A 48 -17.35 25.62 14.26
CA GLY A 48 -16.84 24.34 14.72
C GLY A 48 -15.41 24.02 14.24
N HIS A 49 -14.75 23.07 14.91
CA HIS A 49 -13.43 22.59 14.51
C HIS A 49 -13.52 21.76 13.21
N PRO A 50 -12.60 21.95 12.26
CA PRO A 50 -12.34 20.92 11.27
C PRO A 50 -11.79 19.66 11.97
N ALA A 51 -12.14 18.45 11.49
CA ALA A 51 -11.78 17.20 12.14
C ALA A 51 -11.18 16.19 11.17
N ILE A 52 -10.51 15.16 11.70
CA ILE A 52 -9.89 14.09 10.91
C ILE A 52 -10.26 12.74 11.50
N VAL A 53 -10.62 11.77 10.64
CA VAL A 53 -10.80 10.37 11.02
C VAL A 53 -9.60 9.56 10.50
N LEU A 54 -9.00 8.72 11.34
CA LEU A 54 -7.87 7.87 11.00
C LEU A 54 -8.28 6.38 11.00
N PHE A 55 -7.97 5.69 9.91
CA PHE A 55 -8.27 4.27 9.68
C PHE A 55 -6.98 3.44 9.61
N HIS A 56 -6.86 2.42 10.47
CA HIS A 56 -5.70 1.52 10.55
C HIS A 56 -5.68 0.44 9.44
N GLY A 57 -4.56 -0.25 9.29
CA GLY A 57 -4.40 -1.38 8.37
C GLY A 57 -4.99 -2.69 8.90
N LEU A 58 -5.08 -3.71 8.03
CA LEU A 58 -5.59 -5.04 8.38
C LEU A 58 -4.78 -5.66 9.51
N GLY A 59 -5.47 -6.22 10.51
CA GLY A 59 -4.87 -6.80 11.72
C GLY A 59 -4.36 -5.77 12.73
N GLY A 60 -4.45 -4.46 12.41
CA GLY A 60 -4.08 -3.36 13.29
C GLY A 60 -5.18 -2.96 14.27
N LYS A 61 -4.94 -1.88 14.97
CA LYS A 61 -5.85 -1.28 15.95
C LYS A 61 -5.64 0.25 16.02
N ARG A 62 -6.57 0.96 16.62
CA ARG A 62 -6.54 2.43 16.73
C ARG A 62 -5.27 2.97 17.38
N GLN A 63 -4.70 2.24 18.36
CA GLN A 63 -3.47 2.65 19.04
C GLN A 63 -2.24 2.64 18.12
N ASP A 64 -2.24 1.88 17.05
CA ASP A 64 -1.14 1.88 16.08
C ASP A 64 -1.00 3.24 15.37
N LEU A 65 -2.06 4.07 15.43
CA LEU A 65 -2.13 5.42 14.86
C LEU A 65 -1.95 6.54 15.90
N ASP A 66 -1.69 6.23 17.18
CA ASP A 66 -1.54 7.22 18.24
C ASP A 66 -0.50 8.28 17.92
N PHE A 67 0.63 7.88 17.32
CA PHE A 67 1.69 8.81 16.96
C PHE A 67 1.20 9.89 15.97
N LEU A 68 0.33 9.51 15.03
CA LEU A 68 -0.24 10.40 14.02
C LEU A 68 -1.38 11.22 14.62
N ALA A 69 -2.25 10.58 15.41
CA ALA A 69 -3.33 11.27 16.11
C ALA A 69 -2.79 12.41 16.98
N ARG A 70 -1.76 12.14 17.78
CA ARG A 70 -1.09 13.15 18.61
C ARG A 70 -0.41 14.25 17.80
N ALA A 71 0.14 13.93 16.63
CA ALA A 71 0.74 14.92 15.75
C ALA A 71 -0.29 15.91 15.18
N PHE A 72 -1.55 15.49 14.99
CA PHE A 72 -2.64 16.29 14.45
C PHE A 72 -3.51 16.95 15.54
N ALA A 73 -3.60 16.35 16.73
CA ALA A 73 -4.53 16.72 17.80
C ALA A 73 -4.37 18.16 18.33
N GLY A 74 -3.21 18.78 18.15
CA GLY A 74 -3.01 20.21 18.50
C GLY A 74 -3.75 21.19 17.58
N SER A 75 -4.20 20.73 16.40
CA SER A 75 -4.87 21.56 15.39
C SER A 75 -6.25 21.07 14.99
N PHE A 76 -6.56 19.80 15.24
CA PHE A 76 -7.80 19.14 14.81
C PHE A 76 -8.31 18.21 15.92
N PRO A 77 -9.62 18.11 16.16
CA PRO A 77 -10.20 16.87 16.68
C PRO A 77 -9.84 15.70 15.77
N VAL A 78 -9.29 14.64 16.38
CA VAL A 78 -8.88 13.43 15.65
C VAL A 78 -9.59 12.24 16.23
N LEU A 79 -10.34 11.52 15.41
CA LEU A 79 -11.00 10.28 15.78
C LEU A 79 -10.21 9.10 15.21
N THR A 80 -9.73 8.21 16.07
CA THR A 80 -9.21 6.90 15.68
C THR A 80 -10.22 5.83 16.09
N LEU A 81 -10.31 4.74 15.32
CA LEU A 81 -11.21 3.64 15.65
C LEU A 81 -10.57 2.30 15.34
N ASP A 82 -10.94 1.29 16.11
CA ASP A 82 -10.76 -0.10 15.71
C ASP A 82 -11.83 -0.42 14.66
N ALA A 83 -11.44 -0.75 13.44
CA ALA A 83 -12.38 -1.17 12.40
C ALA A 83 -13.13 -2.44 12.86
N ARG A 84 -14.30 -2.69 12.27
CA ARG A 84 -15.11 -3.91 12.56
C ARG A 84 -14.24 -5.15 12.58
N GLY A 85 -14.39 -6.00 13.60
CA GLY A 85 -13.63 -7.24 13.78
C GLY A 85 -12.18 -7.06 14.26
N HIS A 86 -11.70 -5.82 14.44
CA HIS A 86 -10.35 -5.53 14.91
C HIS A 86 -10.33 -5.03 16.37
N GLY A 87 -9.17 -5.12 16.99
CA GLY A 87 -8.92 -4.60 18.34
C GLY A 87 -10.02 -4.94 19.34
N GLN A 88 -10.64 -3.91 19.93
CA GLN A 88 -11.75 -4.02 20.87
C GLN A 88 -13.14 -3.91 20.23
N SER A 89 -13.20 -3.67 18.90
CA SER A 89 -14.46 -3.63 18.17
C SER A 89 -15.07 -5.01 17.99
N GLY A 90 -16.41 -5.05 17.97
CA GLY A 90 -17.17 -6.23 17.65
C GLY A 90 -17.26 -6.52 16.15
N GLY A 91 -18.03 -7.55 15.79
CA GLY A 91 -18.29 -7.94 14.40
C GLY A 91 -17.17 -8.70 13.72
N LEU A 92 -17.26 -8.82 12.38
CA LEU A 92 -16.37 -9.61 11.55
C LEU A 92 -15.72 -8.74 10.45
N VAL A 93 -14.48 -9.06 10.10
CA VAL A 93 -13.67 -8.38 9.08
C VAL A 93 -14.09 -8.85 7.69
N SER A 94 -14.63 -7.96 6.87
CA SER A 94 -15.03 -8.22 5.49
C SER A 94 -14.10 -7.63 4.44
N ILE A 95 -12.99 -7.01 4.87
CA ILE A 95 -11.97 -6.37 4.03
C ILE A 95 -12.59 -5.30 3.13
N ASP A 96 -13.04 -4.20 3.73
CA ASP A 96 -13.76 -3.09 3.07
C ASP A 96 -15.03 -3.53 2.31
N GLY A 97 -15.71 -4.56 2.84
CA GLY A 97 -16.99 -5.00 2.31
C GLY A 97 -18.13 -4.00 2.56
N PRO A 98 -19.31 -4.22 1.96
CA PRO A 98 -20.42 -3.26 2.06
C PRO A 98 -20.81 -2.90 3.50
N ARG A 99 -20.71 -3.86 4.45
CA ARG A 99 -21.04 -3.61 5.86
C ARG A 99 -20.06 -2.61 6.50
N GLU A 100 -18.77 -2.76 6.25
CA GLU A 100 -17.75 -1.85 6.76
C GLU A 100 -17.88 -0.45 6.15
N MET A 101 -18.35 -0.33 4.90
CA MET A 101 -18.65 0.98 4.30
C MET A 101 -19.84 1.67 4.97
N THR A 102 -20.83 0.91 5.43
CA THR A 102 -21.92 1.46 6.26
C THR A 102 -21.40 1.96 7.60
N ASP A 103 -20.45 1.24 8.22
CA ASP A 103 -19.78 1.69 9.46
C ASP A 103 -19.00 2.99 9.24
N VAL A 104 -18.20 3.09 8.16
CA VAL A 104 -17.47 4.33 7.84
C VAL A 104 -18.42 5.52 7.69
N LYS A 105 -19.57 5.33 7.03
CA LYS A 105 -20.60 6.36 6.90
C LYS A 105 -21.22 6.70 8.25
N ALA A 106 -21.48 5.73 9.11
CA ALA A 106 -22.01 5.95 10.46
C ALA A 106 -21.03 6.73 11.33
N VAL A 107 -19.74 6.39 11.27
CA VAL A 107 -18.65 7.10 11.98
C VAL A 107 -18.54 8.55 11.51
N PHE A 108 -18.59 8.79 10.19
CA PHE A 108 -18.63 10.15 9.65
C PHE A 108 -19.83 10.94 10.19
N ASN A 109 -21.03 10.36 10.14
CA ASN A 109 -22.27 11.01 10.59
C ASN A 109 -22.24 11.30 12.10
N TRP A 110 -21.72 10.35 12.90
CA TRP A 110 -21.55 10.55 14.33
C TRP A 110 -20.65 11.74 14.64
N LEU A 111 -19.51 11.85 13.96
CA LEU A 111 -18.58 12.96 14.15
C LEU A 111 -19.18 14.28 13.64
N ALA A 112 -19.86 14.25 12.50
CA ALA A 112 -20.51 15.42 11.88
C ALA A 112 -21.73 15.95 12.66
N ALA A 113 -22.32 15.16 13.55
CA ALA A 113 -23.44 15.56 14.41
C ALA A 113 -23.00 16.28 15.69
N ARG A 114 -21.70 16.27 16.02
CA ARG A 114 -21.17 16.91 17.22
C ARG A 114 -21.20 18.46 17.06
N PRO A 115 -21.72 19.22 18.03
CA PRO A 115 -21.88 20.66 17.89
C PRO A 115 -20.55 21.42 17.78
N GLU A 116 -19.47 20.86 18.34
CA GLU A 116 -18.11 21.43 18.26
C GLU A 116 -17.40 21.15 16.94
N ILE A 117 -17.97 20.33 16.04
CA ILE A 117 -17.36 19.92 14.76
C ILE A 117 -17.99 20.64 13.57
N ASN A 118 -17.14 21.14 12.70
CA ASN A 118 -17.58 21.63 11.39
C ASN A 118 -17.81 20.45 10.43
N ARG A 119 -19.07 20.05 10.26
CA ARG A 119 -19.47 18.92 9.41
C ARG A 119 -18.99 19.00 7.96
N ASN A 120 -18.71 20.20 7.46
CA ASN A 120 -18.24 20.45 6.09
C ASN A 120 -16.72 20.43 5.98
N ARG A 121 -16.00 20.19 7.08
CA ARG A 121 -14.54 20.24 7.18
C ARG A 121 -13.97 18.97 7.86
N ILE A 122 -14.54 17.81 7.55
CA ILE A 122 -14.06 16.52 8.06
C ILE A 122 -13.21 15.87 6.97
N GLY A 123 -11.97 15.53 7.32
CA GLY A 123 -11.04 14.79 6.48
C GLY A 123 -10.92 13.33 6.91
N ALA A 124 -10.35 12.51 6.05
CA ALA A 124 -10.00 11.11 6.34
C ALA A 124 -8.57 10.79 5.97
N TRP A 125 -7.91 10.01 6.81
CA TRP A 125 -6.60 9.41 6.57
C TRP A 125 -6.71 7.89 6.74
N GLY A 126 -6.06 7.12 5.87
CA GLY A 126 -6.10 5.67 6.00
C GLY A 126 -4.89 4.99 5.39
N ILE A 127 -4.44 3.91 6.05
CA ILE A 127 -3.31 3.09 5.64
C ILE A 127 -3.77 1.69 5.26
N SER A 128 -3.24 1.13 4.15
CA SER A 128 -3.51 -0.24 3.72
C SER A 128 -5.02 -0.51 3.63
N LEU A 129 -5.60 -1.39 4.45
CA LEU A 129 -7.05 -1.57 4.59
C LEU A 129 -7.76 -0.24 4.82
N GLY A 130 -7.32 0.55 5.80
CA GLY A 130 -7.91 1.87 6.07
C GLY A 130 -7.83 2.83 4.88
N GLY A 131 -6.79 2.74 4.05
CA GLY A 131 -6.69 3.50 2.80
C GLY A 131 -7.71 3.04 1.76
N GLY A 132 -7.98 1.74 1.67
CA GLY A 132 -9.05 1.15 0.88
C GLY A 132 -10.42 1.67 1.34
N ALA A 133 -10.68 1.64 2.65
CA ALA A 133 -11.89 2.18 3.26
C ALA A 133 -12.11 3.66 2.93
N VAL A 134 -11.06 4.50 3.01
CA VAL A 134 -11.12 5.93 2.65
C VAL A 134 -11.49 6.12 1.18
N LEU A 135 -10.81 5.45 0.25
CA LEU A 135 -11.11 5.58 -1.19
C LEU A 135 -12.48 5.01 -1.55
N ARG A 136 -12.86 3.89 -0.93
CA ARG A 136 -14.15 3.25 -1.18
C ARG A 136 -15.29 4.12 -0.66
N SER A 137 -15.23 4.59 0.58
CA SER A 137 -16.25 5.47 1.16
C SER A 137 -16.39 6.79 0.40
N LEU A 138 -15.28 7.33 -0.12
CA LEU A 138 -15.27 8.54 -0.93
C LEU A 138 -16.07 8.35 -2.23
N VAL A 139 -15.89 7.24 -2.95
CA VAL A 139 -16.65 6.97 -4.18
C VAL A 139 -18.09 6.53 -3.90
N GLU A 140 -18.40 6.11 -2.69
CA GLU A 140 -19.76 5.81 -2.22
C GLU A 140 -20.48 7.05 -1.63
N GLY A 141 -19.85 8.22 -1.69
CA GLY A 141 -20.49 9.50 -1.41
C GLY A 141 -20.38 9.96 0.04
N VAL A 142 -19.49 9.40 0.86
CA VAL A 142 -19.14 10.04 2.15
C VAL A 142 -18.47 11.39 1.86
N PRO A 143 -19.00 12.52 2.37
CA PRO A 143 -18.60 13.84 1.93
C PRO A 143 -17.32 14.33 2.64
N TRP A 144 -16.24 13.56 2.52
CA TRP A 144 -14.93 13.98 3.01
C TRP A 144 -14.48 15.27 2.34
N ALA A 145 -14.04 16.26 3.13
CA ALA A 145 -13.54 17.54 2.61
C ALA A 145 -12.12 17.46 2.04
N ALA A 146 -11.30 16.55 2.56
CA ALA A 146 -9.99 16.17 2.02
C ALA A 146 -9.61 14.78 2.51
N VAL A 147 -8.83 14.02 1.74
CA VAL A 147 -8.39 12.70 2.14
C VAL A 147 -6.91 12.46 1.87
N GLU A 148 -6.35 11.57 2.67
CA GLU A 148 -5.02 11.00 2.50
C GLU A 148 -5.08 9.47 2.54
N THR A 149 -4.34 8.83 1.64
CA THR A 149 -4.24 7.38 1.57
C THR A 149 -2.80 6.95 1.53
N VAL A 150 -2.48 5.93 2.31
CA VAL A 150 -1.11 5.42 2.46
C VAL A 150 -1.08 3.95 2.10
N GLU A 151 -0.16 3.56 1.19
CA GLU A 151 0.12 2.17 0.77
C GLU A 151 -1.12 1.28 0.59
N THR A 152 -2.04 1.71 -0.27
CA THR A 152 -3.33 1.06 -0.48
C THR A 152 -3.61 0.75 -1.96
N TRP A 153 -4.75 0.13 -2.20
CA TRP A 153 -5.22 -0.20 -3.55
C TRP A 153 -6.29 0.75 -4.06
N THR A 154 -6.39 0.81 -5.36
CA THR A 154 -7.54 1.37 -6.09
C THR A 154 -8.38 0.26 -6.75
N ASP A 155 -7.74 -0.87 -7.04
CA ASP A 155 -8.34 -2.07 -7.62
C ASP A 155 -7.69 -3.30 -6.97
N LEU A 156 -8.43 -3.92 -6.06
CA LEU A 156 -7.94 -5.00 -5.21
C LEU A 156 -7.56 -6.25 -6.01
N TYR A 157 -8.36 -6.58 -7.07
CA TYR A 157 -8.05 -7.74 -7.90
C TYR A 157 -6.71 -7.57 -8.61
N SER A 158 -6.51 -6.45 -9.31
CA SER A 158 -5.25 -6.23 -10.01
C SER A 158 -4.05 -6.03 -9.08
N ALA A 159 -4.30 -5.60 -7.83
CA ALA A 159 -3.25 -5.50 -6.82
C ALA A 159 -2.77 -6.88 -6.36
N LEU A 160 -3.70 -7.81 -6.07
CA LEU A 160 -3.39 -9.10 -5.45
C LEU A 160 -3.32 -10.27 -6.43
N ALA A 161 -3.97 -10.19 -7.60
CA ALA A 161 -3.96 -11.24 -8.63
C ALA A 161 -3.58 -10.68 -10.03
N PRO A 162 -2.44 -9.96 -10.16
CA PRO A 162 -1.98 -9.49 -11.45
C PRO A 162 -1.73 -10.68 -12.37
N GLN A 163 -2.08 -10.52 -13.66
CA GLN A 163 -1.90 -11.57 -14.69
C GLN A 163 -2.55 -12.92 -14.32
N ARG A 164 -3.68 -12.86 -13.58
CA ARG A 164 -4.46 -14.03 -13.16
C ARG A 164 -3.69 -15.00 -12.25
N LEU A 165 -2.60 -14.56 -11.65
CA LEU A 165 -1.85 -15.30 -10.64
C LEU A 165 -1.86 -14.51 -9.33
N THR A 166 -2.48 -15.07 -8.32
CA THR A 166 -2.56 -14.42 -7.00
C THR A 166 -1.18 -14.35 -6.34
N LYS A 167 -0.87 -13.22 -5.76
CA LYS A 167 0.25 -13.04 -4.80
C LYS A 167 -0.06 -13.86 -3.53
N SER A 168 -0.09 -15.17 -3.68
CA SER A 168 -0.62 -16.11 -2.66
C SER A 168 0.07 -15.99 -1.31
N GLY A 169 1.38 -15.68 -1.30
CA GLY A 169 2.13 -15.44 -0.05
C GLY A 169 1.66 -14.17 0.66
N ALA A 170 1.43 -13.07 -0.07
CA ALA A 170 0.90 -11.84 0.51
C ALA A 170 -0.53 -12.05 1.04
N VAL A 171 -1.39 -12.69 0.25
CA VAL A 171 -2.78 -13.00 0.66
C VAL A 171 -2.78 -13.90 1.90
N PHE A 172 -1.93 -14.92 1.93
CA PHE A 172 -1.78 -15.79 3.10
C PHE A 172 -1.36 -15.01 4.36
N GLN A 173 -0.38 -14.12 4.26
CA GLN A 173 0.06 -13.28 5.37
C GLN A 173 -1.05 -12.33 5.86
N PHE A 174 -1.78 -11.70 4.94
CA PHE A 174 -2.88 -10.80 5.28
C PHE A 174 -4.00 -11.55 6.02
N LEU A 175 -4.41 -12.70 5.53
CA LEU A 175 -5.46 -13.50 6.18
C LEU A 175 -5.03 -14.02 7.55
N ASN A 176 -3.74 -14.26 7.77
CA ASN A 176 -3.21 -14.67 9.08
C ASN A 176 -2.93 -13.51 10.04
N SER A 177 -3.04 -12.25 9.59
CA SER A 177 -2.94 -11.09 10.49
C SER A 177 -4.20 -10.86 11.31
N VAL A 178 -5.29 -11.55 10.98
CA VAL A 178 -6.58 -11.54 11.68
C VAL A 178 -6.92 -12.96 12.12
N PRO A 179 -7.36 -13.18 13.38
CA PRO A 179 -7.86 -14.49 13.80
C PRO A 179 -8.98 -14.99 12.87
N GLN A 180 -8.92 -16.24 12.43
CA GLN A 180 -9.88 -16.79 11.47
C GLN A 180 -11.34 -16.63 11.96
N ALA A 181 -11.60 -16.76 13.25
CA ALA A 181 -12.91 -16.56 13.86
C ALA A 181 -13.44 -15.11 13.76
N ARG A 182 -12.59 -14.16 13.38
CA ARG A 182 -12.93 -12.76 13.14
C ARG A 182 -13.13 -12.44 11.66
N LEU A 183 -12.90 -13.38 10.75
CA LEU A 183 -13.12 -13.17 9.31
C LEU A 183 -14.60 -13.40 8.96
N ASP A 184 -15.14 -12.50 8.15
CA ASP A 184 -16.50 -12.62 7.60
C ASP A 184 -16.62 -13.84 6.69
N PRO A 185 -17.76 -14.55 6.67
CA PRO A 185 -18.00 -15.70 5.79
C PRO A 185 -17.71 -15.41 4.31
N SER A 186 -17.93 -14.18 3.82
CA SER A 186 -17.63 -13.80 2.44
C SER A 186 -16.13 -13.83 2.12
N VAL A 187 -15.27 -13.59 3.11
CA VAL A 187 -13.80 -13.71 2.97
C VAL A 187 -13.40 -15.17 2.95
N LEU A 188 -13.97 -15.97 3.86
CA LEU A 188 -13.68 -17.40 3.93
C LEU A 188 -14.14 -18.15 2.66
N ALA A 189 -15.26 -17.74 2.08
CA ALA A 189 -15.83 -18.37 0.88
C ALA A 189 -14.93 -18.26 -0.37
N ILE A 190 -14.11 -17.21 -0.48
CA ILE A 190 -13.21 -17.02 -1.64
C ILE A 190 -11.74 -17.29 -1.32
N ARG A 191 -11.40 -17.58 -0.06
CA ARG A 191 -10.02 -17.70 0.43
C ARG A 191 -9.20 -18.71 -0.35
N ASP A 192 -9.71 -19.93 -0.48
CA ASP A 192 -8.97 -21.04 -1.08
C ASP A 192 -8.84 -20.85 -2.60
N ASP A 193 -9.88 -20.34 -3.26
CA ASP A 193 -9.84 -19.95 -4.67
C ASP A 193 -8.83 -18.83 -4.92
N ALA A 194 -8.80 -17.83 -4.03
CA ALA A 194 -7.83 -16.75 -4.12
C ALA A 194 -6.40 -17.27 -3.95
N LEU A 195 -6.13 -18.10 -2.93
CA LEU A 195 -4.79 -18.66 -2.69
C LEU A 195 -4.33 -19.54 -3.85
N ALA A 196 -5.19 -20.40 -4.38
CA ALA A 196 -4.86 -21.32 -5.47
C ALA A 196 -4.91 -20.67 -6.87
N SER A 197 -5.40 -19.45 -7.01
CA SER A 197 -5.67 -18.79 -8.30
C SER A 197 -6.68 -19.56 -9.16
N THR A 198 -7.68 -20.14 -8.52
CA THR A 198 -8.83 -20.84 -9.15
C THR A 198 -10.06 -19.96 -9.10
N ASN A 199 -11.12 -20.31 -9.81
CA ASN A 199 -12.41 -19.59 -9.83
C ASN A 199 -12.26 -18.06 -9.86
N LEU A 200 -11.31 -17.57 -10.65
CA LEU A 200 -10.90 -16.16 -10.65
C LEU A 200 -12.02 -15.18 -11.01
N GLY A 201 -13.14 -15.69 -11.57
CA GLY A 201 -14.35 -14.90 -11.79
C GLY A 201 -14.99 -14.48 -10.47
N ALA A 202 -15.18 -15.40 -9.54
CA ALA A 202 -15.72 -15.13 -8.21
C ALA A 202 -14.78 -14.27 -7.37
N VAL A 203 -13.46 -14.58 -7.40
CA VAL A 203 -12.43 -13.78 -6.72
C VAL A 203 -12.43 -12.33 -7.23
N ARG A 204 -12.57 -12.14 -8.55
CA ARG A 204 -12.66 -10.81 -9.16
C ARG A 204 -13.92 -10.06 -8.73
N ALA A 205 -15.07 -10.69 -8.81
CA ALA A 205 -16.33 -10.05 -8.40
C ALA A 205 -16.29 -9.61 -6.93
N TRP A 206 -15.74 -10.46 -6.05
CA TRP A 206 -15.53 -10.13 -4.65
C TRP A 206 -14.58 -8.94 -4.46
N ALA A 207 -13.47 -8.90 -5.19
CA ALA A 207 -12.47 -7.81 -5.12
C ALA A 207 -12.99 -6.50 -5.76
N ASP A 208 -13.75 -6.58 -6.86
CA ASP A 208 -14.34 -5.42 -7.54
C ASP A 208 -15.31 -4.67 -6.59
N ALA A 209 -16.08 -5.40 -5.75
CA ALA A 209 -16.93 -4.82 -4.71
C ALA A 209 -16.14 -4.06 -3.60
N ARG A 210 -14.82 -4.20 -3.56
CA ARG A 210 -13.88 -3.59 -2.61
C ARG A 210 -12.91 -2.61 -3.25
N SER A 211 -13.19 -2.26 -4.50
CA SER A 211 -12.35 -1.40 -5.34
C SER A 211 -13.02 -0.06 -5.63
N SER A 212 -12.21 0.99 -5.75
CA SER A 212 -12.70 2.35 -6.03
C SER A 212 -12.38 2.82 -7.46
N ARG A 213 -11.46 2.17 -8.15
CA ARG A 213 -10.84 2.64 -9.41
C ARG A 213 -11.84 3.06 -10.48
N SER A 214 -12.88 2.27 -10.70
CA SER A 214 -13.89 2.54 -11.75
C SER A 214 -14.65 3.86 -11.55
N GLN A 215 -14.69 4.38 -10.33
CA GLN A 215 -15.45 5.59 -9.97
C GLN A 215 -14.55 6.80 -9.66
N LEU A 216 -13.23 6.63 -9.53
CA LEU A 216 -12.30 7.72 -9.16
C LEU A 216 -12.33 8.91 -10.15
N ALA A 217 -12.71 8.70 -11.40
CA ALA A 217 -12.85 9.78 -12.37
C ALA A 217 -13.98 10.78 -12.04
N LYS A 218 -14.88 10.45 -11.12
CA LYS A 218 -15.96 11.33 -10.63
C LYS A 218 -15.56 12.13 -9.38
N VAL A 219 -14.42 11.79 -8.75
CA VAL A 219 -13.98 12.39 -7.49
C VAL A 219 -13.36 13.75 -7.73
N THR A 220 -13.90 14.76 -7.08
CA THR A 220 -13.41 16.15 -7.07
C THR A 220 -12.79 16.57 -5.74
N THR A 221 -13.00 15.77 -4.69
CA THR A 221 -12.39 15.96 -3.37
C THR A 221 -10.86 15.97 -3.48
N PRO A 222 -10.16 16.84 -2.73
CA PRO A 222 -8.71 16.81 -2.61
C PRO A 222 -8.20 15.46 -2.09
N VAL A 223 -7.29 14.80 -2.85
CA VAL A 223 -6.70 13.49 -2.50
C VAL A 223 -5.18 13.57 -2.51
N PHE A 224 -4.54 13.21 -1.42
CA PHE A 224 -3.10 12.99 -1.35
C PHE A 224 -2.82 11.49 -1.19
N MET A 225 -2.13 10.91 -2.17
CA MET A 225 -1.75 9.50 -2.17
C MET A 225 -0.27 9.37 -1.78
N PHE A 226 -0.01 8.59 -0.73
CA PHE A 226 1.33 8.20 -0.29
C PHE A 226 1.54 6.72 -0.61
N GLN A 227 2.57 6.41 -1.38
CA GLN A 227 2.83 5.05 -1.83
C GLN A 227 4.28 4.65 -1.61
N GLY A 228 4.50 3.44 -1.15
CA GLY A 228 5.84 2.90 -0.96
C GLY A 228 6.57 2.64 -2.29
N ARG A 229 7.87 2.95 -2.32
CA ARG A 229 8.74 2.72 -3.50
C ARG A 229 8.87 1.24 -3.85
N ARG A 230 8.83 0.40 -2.87
CA ARG A 230 9.02 -1.06 -2.93
C ARG A 230 7.98 -1.78 -2.11
N ASP A 231 6.76 -1.34 -2.20
CA ASP A 231 5.61 -2.04 -1.64
C ASP A 231 5.21 -3.16 -2.60
N PHE A 232 5.39 -4.40 -2.17
CA PHE A 232 5.11 -5.56 -3.02
C PHE A 232 3.65 -6.04 -2.90
N ALA A 233 2.94 -5.61 -1.88
CA ALA A 233 1.52 -5.88 -1.75
C ALA A 233 0.69 -4.96 -2.66
N PHE A 234 0.74 -3.65 -2.40
CA PHE A 234 0.05 -2.61 -3.15
C PHE A 234 1.09 -1.71 -3.81
N ASP A 235 1.44 -2.03 -5.02
CA ASP A 235 2.56 -1.40 -5.72
C ASP A 235 2.21 0.02 -6.25
N ILE A 236 3.22 0.72 -6.75
CA ILE A 236 3.07 2.10 -7.26
C ILE A 236 2.01 2.18 -8.38
N ALA A 237 1.73 1.09 -9.11
CA ALA A 237 0.72 1.08 -10.17
C ALA A 237 -0.68 1.42 -9.64
N GLN A 238 -1.00 1.02 -8.41
CA GLN A 238 -2.27 1.34 -7.77
C GLN A 238 -2.43 2.86 -7.59
N ALA A 239 -1.47 3.50 -6.96
CA ALA A 239 -1.47 4.95 -6.74
C ALA A 239 -1.36 5.73 -8.05
N ARG A 240 -0.52 5.30 -9.02
CA ARG A 240 -0.40 5.94 -10.34
C ARG A 240 -1.70 5.90 -11.13
N ALA A 241 -2.43 4.77 -11.06
CA ALA A 241 -3.73 4.63 -11.73
C ALA A 241 -4.75 5.57 -11.11
N GLY A 242 -4.88 5.58 -9.77
CA GLY A 242 -5.77 6.52 -9.06
C GLY A 242 -5.42 7.97 -9.34
N TYR A 243 -4.14 8.34 -9.22
CA TYR A 243 -3.66 9.69 -9.50
C TYR A 243 -4.04 10.20 -10.90
N ARG A 244 -3.98 9.33 -11.93
CA ARG A 244 -4.40 9.71 -13.29
C ARG A 244 -5.90 9.97 -13.40
N LEU A 245 -6.71 9.19 -12.70
CA LEU A 245 -8.19 9.24 -12.80
C LEU A 245 -8.79 10.41 -12.04
N LEU A 246 -8.27 10.72 -10.85
CA LEU A 246 -8.76 11.81 -10.00
C LEU A 246 -8.85 13.15 -10.77
N LYS A 247 -9.94 13.89 -10.56
CA LYS A 247 -10.20 15.21 -11.21
C LYS A 247 -9.97 16.40 -10.29
N GLY A 248 -10.15 16.22 -8.99
CA GLY A 248 -9.90 17.25 -7.97
C GLY A 248 -8.41 17.53 -7.75
N PRO A 249 -8.09 18.41 -6.80
CA PRO A 249 -6.74 18.62 -6.33
C PRO A 249 -6.11 17.30 -5.89
N LYS A 250 -4.95 16.95 -6.45
CA LYS A 250 -4.32 15.66 -6.20
C LYS A 250 -2.82 15.77 -6.04
N ARG A 251 -2.24 14.91 -5.20
CA ARG A 251 -0.79 14.78 -5.00
C ARG A 251 -0.43 13.31 -4.90
N LEU A 252 0.81 13.00 -5.30
CA LEU A 252 1.39 11.68 -5.15
C LEU A 252 2.79 11.83 -4.51
N TYR A 253 2.98 11.14 -3.41
CA TYR A 253 4.27 10.94 -2.76
C TYR A 253 4.68 9.49 -2.91
N VAL A 254 5.87 9.22 -3.45
CA VAL A 254 6.44 7.87 -3.51
C VAL A 254 7.61 7.82 -2.55
N GLY A 255 7.44 7.09 -1.44
CA GLY A 255 8.27 7.16 -0.24
C GLY A 255 9.10 5.92 0.06
N ASP A 256 10.01 6.07 1.02
CA ASP A 256 10.89 4.99 1.51
C ASP A 256 10.21 4.22 2.67
N PHE A 257 8.99 3.78 2.45
CA PHE A 257 8.13 2.99 3.34
C PHE A 257 7.31 1.99 2.52
N GLY A 258 6.46 1.18 3.15
CA GLY A 258 5.52 0.27 2.48
C GLY A 258 5.40 -1.08 3.17
N HIS A 259 4.53 -1.93 2.63
CA HIS A 259 4.53 -3.36 2.97
C HIS A 259 5.86 -4.01 2.59
N ALA A 260 6.10 -5.22 3.07
CA ALA A 260 7.31 -5.98 2.73
C ALA A 260 7.61 -5.94 1.21
N PRO A 261 8.89 -5.81 0.84
CA PRO A 261 10.12 -5.80 1.65
C PRO A 261 10.46 -4.46 2.31
N SER A 262 9.58 -3.46 2.25
CA SER A 262 9.67 -2.22 3.00
C SER A 262 9.08 -2.37 4.41
N THR A 263 8.97 -1.29 5.15
CA THR A 263 8.35 -1.24 6.49
C THR A 263 7.48 0.00 6.64
N PHE A 264 6.45 -0.08 7.46
CA PHE A 264 5.74 1.09 7.94
C PHE A 264 5.73 1.08 9.48
N PRO A 265 6.03 2.21 10.16
CA PRO A 265 6.55 3.45 9.58
C PRO A 265 7.93 3.26 8.94
N GLY A 266 8.17 4.00 7.85
CA GLY A 266 9.43 4.01 7.14
C GLY A 266 10.38 5.12 7.58
N PRO A 267 11.62 5.17 7.04
CA PRO A 267 12.62 6.18 7.42
C PRO A 267 12.19 7.63 7.15
N ASP A 268 11.24 7.84 6.24
CA ASP A 268 10.72 9.15 5.84
C ASP A 268 9.37 9.51 6.51
N ILE A 269 8.97 8.79 7.57
CA ILE A 269 7.66 8.99 8.23
C ILE A 269 7.44 10.43 8.72
N ALA A 270 8.47 11.09 9.24
CA ALA A 270 8.36 12.48 9.66
C ALA A 270 8.01 13.41 8.49
N GLN A 271 8.56 13.16 7.30
CA GLN A 271 8.22 13.89 6.08
C GLN A 271 6.78 13.62 5.64
N VAL A 272 6.34 12.35 5.68
CA VAL A 272 4.96 11.94 5.37
C VAL A 272 3.97 12.65 6.31
N THR A 273 4.18 12.56 7.63
CA THR A 273 3.33 13.21 8.64
C THR A 273 3.28 14.72 8.46
N SER A 274 4.43 15.37 8.19
CA SER A 274 4.49 16.83 7.97
C SER A 274 3.71 17.26 6.72
N LEU A 275 3.83 16.50 5.62
CA LEU A 275 3.08 16.78 4.39
C LEU A 275 1.59 16.55 4.59
N GLY A 276 1.20 15.53 5.35
CA GLY A 276 -0.18 15.24 5.69
C GLY A 276 -0.80 16.36 6.52
N LEU A 277 -0.15 16.75 7.62
CA LEU A 277 -0.62 17.89 8.43
C LEU A 277 -0.79 19.16 7.57
N LYS A 278 0.17 19.44 6.69
CA LYS A 278 0.12 20.58 5.78
C LYS A 278 -1.05 20.48 4.78
N TRP A 279 -1.38 19.24 4.30
CA TRP A 279 -2.50 18.98 3.40
C TRP A 279 -3.84 19.28 4.08
N PHE A 280 -4.08 18.71 5.25
CA PHE A 280 -5.31 18.96 6.02
C PHE A 280 -5.42 20.42 6.45
N THR A 281 -4.32 21.06 6.88
CA THR A 281 -4.31 22.50 7.19
C THR A 281 -4.76 23.34 5.99
N ARG A 282 -4.31 23.00 4.77
CA ARG A 282 -4.74 23.71 3.56
C ARG A 282 -6.24 23.53 3.28
N TYR A 283 -6.72 22.29 3.31
CA TYR A 283 -8.06 22.00 2.80
C TYR A 283 -9.16 22.04 3.88
N LEU A 284 -8.81 21.81 5.13
CA LEU A 284 -9.77 21.84 6.24
C LEU A 284 -9.78 23.19 6.99
N ILE A 285 -8.63 23.84 7.14
CA ILE A 285 -8.54 25.16 7.79
C ILE A 285 -8.59 26.29 6.75
N GLY A 286 -7.99 26.09 5.58
CA GLY A 286 -7.92 27.09 4.52
C GLY A 286 -6.59 27.85 4.45
N THR A 287 -5.59 27.47 5.25
CA THR A 287 -4.26 28.09 5.23
C THR A 287 -3.54 27.78 3.91
N PRO A 288 -3.08 28.79 3.15
CA PRO A 288 -2.38 28.56 1.90
C PRO A 288 -1.14 27.69 2.06
N ALA A 289 -1.00 26.71 1.19
CA ALA A 289 0.18 25.85 1.14
C ALA A 289 0.46 25.40 -0.29
N SER A 290 1.73 25.25 -0.63
CA SER A 290 2.20 24.74 -1.93
C SER A 290 2.68 23.31 -1.81
N PHE A 291 2.37 22.50 -2.84
CA PHE A 291 2.79 21.11 -2.96
C PHE A 291 3.26 20.82 -4.38
N ALA A 292 4.34 20.09 -4.52
CA ALA A 292 4.69 19.51 -5.82
C ALA A 292 3.62 18.47 -6.23
N PRO A 293 3.20 18.41 -7.50
CA PRO A 293 2.23 17.42 -7.96
C PRO A 293 2.65 15.98 -7.69
N VAL A 294 3.94 15.66 -7.91
CA VAL A 294 4.52 14.35 -7.61
C VAL A 294 5.85 14.54 -6.89
N SER A 295 6.05 13.81 -5.80
CA SER A 295 7.29 13.77 -5.04
C SER A 295 7.83 12.34 -4.97
N LEU A 296 9.14 12.18 -5.12
CA LEU A 296 9.85 10.91 -4.99
C LEU A 296 10.95 11.03 -3.96
N ALA A 297 10.82 10.32 -2.86
CA ALA A 297 11.84 10.23 -1.84
C ALA A 297 13.03 9.40 -2.33
N PRO A 298 14.29 9.70 -1.99
CA PRO A 298 15.40 8.80 -2.22
C PRO A 298 15.29 7.56 -1.31
N SER A 299 15.89 6.45 -1.74
CA SER A 299 16.10 5.28 -0.88
C SER A 299 17.62 4.95 -0.91
N PRO A 300 18.30 4.92 0.25
CA PRO A 300 17.76 5.25 1.56
C PRO A 300 17.38 6.76 1.68
N TRP A 301 16.43 7.05 2.58
CA TRP A 301 15.97 8.42 2.84
C TRP A 301 17.12 9.35 3.29
N ARG A 302 17.18 10.57 2.70
CA ARG A 302 18.25 11.55 2.96
C ARG A 302 17.73 12.99 3.16
N GLY A 303 16.47 13.13 3.54
CA GLY A 303 15.88 14.44 3.87
C GLY A 303 15.54 15.34 2.67
N LYS A 304 15.82 14.95 1.42
CA LYS A 304 15.57 15.78 0.23
C LYS A 304 14.75 15.04 -0.82
N LEU A 305 13.59 15.59 -1.17
CA LEU A 305 12.71 15.07 -2.21
C LEU A 305 13.13 15.49 -3.61
N ARG A 306 12.93 14.62 -4.58
CA ARG A 306 12.84 14.99 -5.99
C ARG A 306 11.39 15.25 -6.32
N THR A 307 11.13 16.38 -6.97
CA THR A 307 9.78 16.82 -7.32
C THR A 307 9.59 16.88 -8.82
N TYR A 308 8.35 16.63 -9.25
CA TYR A 308 7.99 16.57 -10.66
C TYR A 308 6.64 17.26 -10.86
N ALA A 309 6.49 17.98 -11.98
CA ALA A 309 5.23 18.59 -12.38
C ALA A 309 4.18 17.56 -12.82
N THR A 310 4.63 16.39 -13.30
CA THR A 310 3.81 15.26 -13.73
C THR A 310 4.43 13.96 -13.23
N LEU A 311 3.82 12.81 -13.51
CA LEU A 311 4.46 11.52 -13.26
C LEU A 311 5.84 11.46 -13.93
N PRO A 312 6.88 10.97 -13.23
CA PRO A 312 8.24 10.93 -13.77
C PRO A 312 8.31 10.22 -15.12
N ALA A 313 8.98 10.85 -16.09
CA ALA A 313 9.25 10.25 -17.37
C ALA A 313 10.30 9.15 -17.27
N THR A 314 10.09 8.06 -17.99
CA THR A 314 11.00 6.92 -18.05
C THR A 314 11.48 6.65 -19.48
N ARG A 315 12.58 5.92 -19.58
CA ARG A 315 13.04 5.27 -20.81
C ARG A 315 13.16 3.76 -20.57
N ARG A 316 13.15 3.00 -21.63
CA ARG A 316 13.33 1.54 -21.55
C ARG A 316 14.82 1.19 -21.58
N LEU A 317 15.24 0.37 -20.62
CA LEU A 317 16.51 -0.35 -20.67
C LEU A 317 16.20 -1.81 -20.93
N THR A 318 16.65 -2.30 -22.09
CA THR A 318 16.41 -3.69 -22.51
C THR A 318 17.68 -4.51 -22.35
N ILE A 319 17.57 -5.70 -21.75
CA ILE A 319 18.67 -6.61 -21.50
C ILE A 319 18.27 -8.01 -21.98
N GLN A 320 19.11 -8.61 -22.82
CA GLN A 320 18.95 -9.98 -23.27
C GLN A 320 19.70 -10.92 -22.33
N LEU A 321 19.04 -11.99 -21.93
CA LEU A 321 19.56 -13.00 -21.01
C LEU A 321 19.48 -14.38 -21.68
N GLY A 322 20.63 -14.94 -22.02
CA GLY A 322 20.74 -16.27 -22.64
C GLY A 322 20.44 -17.41 -21.67
N GLY A 323 20.40 -18.62 -22.21
CA GLY A 323 20.26 -19.86 -21.45
C GLY A 323 18.93 -20.57 -21.69
N THR A 324 18.94 -21.87 -21.45
CA THR A 324 17.77 -22.76 -21.54
C THR A 324 17.82 -23.75 -20.40
N ASP A 325 16.75 -23.92 -19.65
CA ASP A 325 16.64 -24.89 -18.57
C ASP A 325 15.32 -25.63 -18.62
N SER A 326 15.31 -26.86 -18.15
CA SER A 326 14.11 -27.63 -17.90
C SER A 326 13.88 -27.76 -16.40
N LEU A 327 12.68 -27.44 -15.95
CA LEU A 327 12.30 -27.46 -14.54
C LEU A 327 11.22 -28.51 -14.27
N THR A 328 11.31 -29.07 -13.07
CA THR A 328 10.31 -29.94 -12.46
C THR A 328 10.09 -29.47 -11.02
N GLY A 329 8.85 -29.51 -10.53
CA GLY A 329 8.54 -29.18 -9.14
C GLY A 329 9.04 -27.79 -8.71
N ALA A 330 9.84 -27.74 -7.63
CA ALA A 330 10.39 -26.52 -7.05
C ALA A 330 11.70 -26.02 -7.69
N GLY A 331 12.08 -26.56 -8.86
CA GLY A 331 13.28 -26.14 -9.60
C GLY A 331 13.24 -24.66 -10.00
N ARG A 332 14.42 -24.08 -10.18
CA ARG A 332 14.57 -22.68 -10.66
C ARG A 332 15.64 -22.56 -11.72
N ALA A 333 15.40 -21.72 -12.72
CA ALA A 333 16.38 -21.31 -13.72
C ALA A 333 16.97 -19.95 -13.36
N LEU A 334 18.27 -19.75 -13.54
CA LEU A 334 18.96 -18.49 -13.33
C LEU A 334 19.51 -17.96 -14.66
N ARG A 335 19.30 -16.68 -14.90
CA ARG A 335 19.89 -15.92 -16.01
C ARG A 335 20.64 -14.74 -15.43
N THR A 336 21.85 -14.47 -15.91
CA THR A 336 22.69 -13.37 -15.39
C THR A 336 23.14 -12.47 -16.53
N SER A 337 23.04 -11.15 -16.33
CA SER A 337 23.52 -10.15 -17.28
C SER A 337 25.02 -9.87 -17.13
N GLY A 338 25.60 -9.15 -18.09
CA GLY A 338 26.82 -8.36 -17.86
C GLY A 338 26.59 -7.28 -16.79
N PRO A 339 27.68 -6.65 -16.28
CA PRO A 339 27.56 -5.56 -15.32
C PRO A 339 26.93 -4.31 -15.96
N LEU A 340 26.09 -3.60 -15.21
CA LEU A 340 25.52 -2.33 -15.64
C LEU A 340 26.62 -1.27 -15.73
N THR A 341 26.68 -0.55 -16.85
CA THR A 341 27.68 0.51 -17.09
C THR A 341 27.41 1.79 -16.32
N ALA A 342 26.18 2.01 -15.87
CA ALA A 342 25.76 3.17 -15.10
C ALA A 342 24.82 2.79 -13.96
N ARG A 343 24.73 3.66 -12.93
CA ARG A 343 23.68 3.61 -11.94
C ARG A 343 22.33 3.91 -12.61
N VAL A 344 21.32 3.12 -12.34
CA VAL A 344 19.95 3.32 -12.84
C VAL A 344 18.96 3.28 -11.71
N GLU A 345 17.81 3.92 -11.88
CA GLU A 345 16.70 3.85 -10.94
C GLU A 345 15.43 3.51 -11.71
N THR A 346 14.75 2.45 -11.32
CA THR A 346 13.48 2.07 -11.93
C THR A 346 12.36 3.02 -11.49
N PHE A 347 11.34 3.20 -12.32
CA PHE A 347 10.06 3.80 -11.95
C PHE A 347 8.99 3.23 -12.88
N GLY A 348 8.28 2.24 -12.39
CA GLY A 348 7.29 1.53 -13.19
C GLY A 348 7.47 0.02 -13.10
N SER A 349 6.66 -0.70 -13.86
CA SER A 349 6.59 -2.16 -13.90
C SER A 349 7.63 -2.72 -14.87
N PRO A 350 8.66 -3.43 -14.40
CA PRO A 350 9.55 -4.19 -15.28
C PRO A 350 8.79 -5.31 -15.99
N GLN A 351 9.27 -5.73 -17.15
CA GLN A 351 8.69 -6.83 -17.91
C GLN A 351 9.74 -7.89 -18.25
N VAL A 352 9.35 -9.14 -18.16
CA VAL A 352 10.14 -10.28 -18.60
C VAL A 352 9.42 -10.99 -19.74
N GLN A 353 10.09 -11.16 -20.86
CA GLN A 353 9.61 -11.97 -21.99
C GLN A 353 10.45 -13.23 -22.06
N VAL A 354 9.81 -14.40 -22.08
CA VAL A 354 10.50 -15.71 -22.10
C VAL A 354 9.70 -16.72 -22.91
N THR A 355 10.39 -17.52 -23.72
CA THR A 355 9.77 -18.68 -24.38
C THR A 355 9.67 -19.82 -23.36
N ALA A 356 8.49 -20.40 -23.22
CA ALA A 356 8.21 -21.53 -22.35
C ALA A 356 7.59 -22.67 -23.15
N GLN A 357 8.13 -23.89 -22.98
CA GLN A 357 7.50 -25.13 -23.42
C GLN A 357 6.88 -25.79 -22.20
N LEU A 358 5.54 -25.81 -22.14
CA LEU A 358 4.76 -26.26 -21.00
C LEU A 358 4.17 -27.65 -21.24
N SER A 359 4.17 -28.50 -20.21
CA SER A 359 3.55 -29.83 -20.25
C SER A 359 3.17 -30.32 -18.85
N GLY A 360 2.36 -31.39 -18.81
CA GLY A 360 2.00 -32.10 -17.58
C GLY A 360 1.29 -31.25 -16.51
N GLY A 361 0.68 -30.12 -16.88
CA GLY A 361 -0.07 -29.26 -15.95
C GLY A 361 0.79 -28.23 -15.23
N TRP A 362 1.88 -27.73 -15.82
CA TRP A 362 2.64 -26.61 -15.26
C TRP A 362 1.79 -25.33 -15.18
N SER A 363 1.39 -24.94 -13.99
CA SER A 363 0.28 -23.98 -13.79
C SER A 363 0.71 -22.52 -13.66
N ARG A 364 2.01 -22.20 -13.47
CA ARG A 364 2.47 -20.83 -13.26
C ARG A 364 3.96 -20.66 -13.55
N VAL A 365 4.34 -19.47 -14.01
CA VAL A 365 5.75 -19.04 -14.11
C VAL A 365 5.90 -17.75 -13.32
N VAL A 366 6.80 -17.77 -12.34
CA VAL A 366 7.17 -16.63 -11.51
C VAL A 366 8.57 -16.17 -11.92
N ALA A 367 8.73 -14.85 -12.05
CA ALA A 367 9.99 -14.18 -12.36
C ALA A 367 10.39 -13.28 -11.20
N VAL A 368 11.57 -13.53 -10.62
CA VAL A 368 12.18 -12.67 -9.60
C VAL A 368 13.41 -12.01 -10.20
N LEU A 369 13.37 -10.70 -10.30
CA LEU A 369 14.46 -9.89 -10.82
C LEU A 369 15.24 -9.29 -9.67
N THR A 370 16.55 -9.55 -9.63
CA THR A 370 17.44 -9.04 -8.61
C THR A 370 18.59 -8.24 -9.21
N ALA A 371 19.28 -7.48 -8.39
CA ALA A 371 20.56 -6.88 -8.69
C ALA A 371 21.61 -7.40 -7.71
N LYS A 372 22.67 -8.01 -8.24
CA LYS A 372 23.84 -8.41 -7.48
C LYS A 372 24.94 -7.35 -7.67
N PRO A 373 25.18 -6.47 -6.68
CA PRO A 373 26.24 -5.50 -6.75
C PRO A 373 27.60 -6.18 -6.65
N GLN A 374 28.68 -5.46 -7.00
CA GLN A 374 30.05 -5.97 -6.83
C GLN A 374 30.41 -6.21 -5.37
N ARG A 375 29.84 -5.43 -4.46
CA ARG A 375 29.98 -5.55 -3.00
C ARG A 375 28.62 -5.39 -2.35
N GLY A 376 28.36 -6.12 -1.27
CA GLY A 376 27.10 -6.11 -0.54
C GLY A 376 26.12 -7.21 -0.95
N ALA A 377 24.95 -7.19 -0.33
CA ALA A 377 23.91 -8.19 -0.53
C ALA A 377 23.19 -8.03 -1.88
N GLU A 378 22.67 -9.13 -2.38
CA GLU A 378 21.76 -9.14 -3.53
C GLU A 378 20.46 -8.42 -3.17
N LEU A 379 20.00 -7.53 -4.07
CA LEU A 379 18.81 -6.73 -3.90
C LEU A 379 17.69 -7.25 -4.82
N VAL A 380 16.56 -7.66 -4.28
CA VAL A 380 15.36 -7.90 -5.09
C VAL A 380 14.87 -6.57 -5.65
N ILE A 381 14.85 -6.44 -6.98
CA ILE A 381 14.33 -5.25 -7.67
C ILE A 381 12.82 -5.31 -7.72
N SER A 382 12.29 -6.41 -8.27
CA SER A 382 10.87 -6.62 -8.48
C SER A 382 10.59 -8.09 -8.73
N GLU A 383 9.33 -8.48 -8.57
CA GLU A 383 8.85 -9.85 -8.74
C GLU A 383 7.48 -9.83 -9.42
N GLY A 384 7.15 -10.89 -10.14
CA GLY A 384 5.83 -11.06 -10.75
C GLY A 384 5.64 -12.46 -11.29
N GLY A 385 4.41 -12.80 -11.63
CA GLY A 385 4.10 -14.11 -12.16
C GLY A 385 2.91 -14.12 -13.10
N VAL A 386 2.79 -15.16 -13.88
CA VAL A 386 1.70 -15.39 -14.82
C VAL A 386 1.10 -16.79 -14.60
N ASN A 387 -0.23 -16.83 -14.60
CA ASN A 387 -0.97 -18.09 -14.57
C ASN A 387 -0.86 -18.77 -15.96
N THR A 388 -0.42 -20.02 -15.96
CA THR A 388 -0.29 -20.86 -17.16
C THR A 388 -1.21 -22.08 -17.12
N THR A 389 -2.15 -22.13 -16.19
CA THR A 389 -3.11 -23.23 -16.08
C THR A 389 -3.85 -23.47 -17.39
N GLY A 390 -3.87 -24.70 -17.86
CA GLY A 390 -4.50 -25.09 -19.14
C GLY A 390 -3.64 -24.85 -20.37
N LEU A 391 -2.46 -24.22 -20.25
CA LEU A 391 -1.53 -24.06 -21.38
C LEU A 391 -0.66 -25.31 -21.55
N THR A 392 -0.48 -25.72 -22.79
CA THR A 392 0.43 -26.79 -23.19
C THR A 392 1.20 -26.39 -24.45
N GLY A 393 2.39 -26.97 -24.66
CA GLY A 393 3.19 -26.65 -25.82
C GLY A 393 4.03 -25.38 -25.65
N LYS A 394 4.47 -24.80 -26.78
CA LYS A 394 5.37 -23.65 -26.82
C LYS A 394 4.59 -22.34 -26.79
N HIS A 395 4.93 -21.49 -25.82
CA HIS A 395 4.34 -20.13 -25.65
C HIS A 395 5.42 -19.09 -25.47
N GLN A 396 5.13 -17.87 -25.95
CA GLN A 396 5.88 -16.68 -25.59
C GLN A 396 5.18 -16.02 -24.42
N LEU A 397 5.73 -16.12 -23.22
CA LEU A 397 5.18 -15.52 -22.01
C LEU A 397 5.71 -14.09 -21.84
N THR A 398 4.82 -13.16 -21.47
CA THR A 398 5.19 -11.82 -21.01
C THR A 398 4.75 -11.70 -19.55
N ILE A 399 5.72 -11.59 -18.65
CA ILE A 399 5.51 -11.49 -17.21
C ILE A 399 5.76 -10.05 -16.79
N GLY A 400 4.71 -9.33 -16.40
CA GLY A 400 4.82 -8.02 -15.77
C GLY A 400 5.23 -8.20 -14.32
N LEU A 401 6.24 -7.47 -13.90
CA LEU A 401 6.66 -7.45 -12.49
C LEU A 401 6.00 -6.26 -11.78
N ILE A 402 6.03 -6.28 -10.46
CA ILE A 402 5.49 -5.23 -9.59
C ILE A 402 6.09 -3.87 -9.97
N ASP A 403 5.27 -2.82 -9.95
CA ASP A 403 5.68 -1.44 -10.21
C ASP A 403 6.51 -0.89 -9.04
N VAL A 404 7.77 -0.60 -9.28
CA VAL A 404 8.73 -0.21 -8.25
C VAL A 404 9.60 0.97 -8.64
N ALA A 405 10.15 1.64 -7.63
CA ALA A 405 11.19 2.67 -7.77
C ALA A 405 12.46 2.22 -7.03
N THR A 406 13.26 1.37 -7.65
CA THR A 406 14.46 0.76 -7.06
C THR A 406 15.73 1.34 -7.67
N LEU A 407 16.65 1.79 -6.81
CA LEU A 407 17.98 2.24 -7.21
C LEU A 407 18.91 1.05 -7.37
N ILE A 408 19.50 0.92 -8.56
CA ILE A 408 20.44 -0.17 -8.91
C ILE A 408 21.82 0.45 -9.12
N PRO A 409 22.83 0.08 -8.31
CA PRO A 409 24.18 0.62 -8.42
C PRO A 409 24.86 0.29 -9.76
N ARG A 410 25.77 1.16 -10.20
CA ARG A 410 26.72 0.86 -11.30
C ARG A 410 27.51 -0.41 -10.98
N GLY A 411 27.79 -1.22 -11.99
CA GLY A 411 28.53 -2.47 -11.85
C GLY A 411 27.70 -3.66 -11.36
N SER A 412 26.45 -3.44 -10.95
CA SER A 412 25.55 -4.56 -10.59
C SER A 412 25.28 -5.46 -11.79
N ARG A 413 25.21 -6.76 -11.57
CA ARG A 413 24.67 -7.71 -12.54
C ARG A 413 23.19 -7.96 -12.23
N LEU A 414 22.35 -7.91 -13.25
CA LEU A 414 20.97 -8.35 -13.10
C LEU A 414 20.93 -9.86 -13.10
N GLN A 415 20.20 -10.42 -12.16
CA GLN A 415 19.89 -11.84 -12.09
C GLN A 415 18.39 -12.03 -12.21
N LEU A 416 17.96 -12.86 -13.12
CA LEU A 416 16.58 -13.25 -13.33
C LEU A 416 16.43 -14.72 -12.92
N TYR A 417 15.64 -14.93 -11.89
CA TYR A 417 15.20 -16.27 -11.50
C TYR A 417 13.81 -16.52 -12.08
N LEU A 418 13.65 -17.68 -12.71
CA LEU A 418 12.39 -18.17 -13.24
C LEU A 418 12.06 -19.48 -12.51
N ALA A 419 10.89 -19.55 -11.89
CA ALA A 419 10.49 -20.66 -11.03
C ALA A 419 8.96 -20.82 -11.01
N SER A 420 8.45 -21.68 -10.14
CA SER A 420 7.02 -21.79 -9.84
C SER A 420 6.59 -21.00 -8.59
N SER A 421 7.53 -20.40 -7.87
CA SER A 421 7.30 -19.65 -6.63
C SER A 421 8.33 -18.55 -6.46
N SER A 422 8.12 -17.67 -5.49
CA SER A 422 9.11 -16.68 -5.04
C SER A 422 10.40 -17.35 -4.54
N LEU A 423 11.49 -16.61 -4.64
CA LEU A 423 12.70 -16.93 -3.89
C LEU A 423 12.52 -16.39 -2.47
N ALA A 424 12.13 -17.25 -1.53
CA ALA A 424 12.00 -16.85 -0.14
C ALA A 424 13.37 -16.38 0.40
N GLN A 425 13.51 -15.09 0.64
CA GLN A 425 14.62 -14.50 1.39
C GLN A 425 14.24 -14.29 2.85
N SER A 426 12.95 -14.07 3.11
CA SER A 426 12.31 -14.04 4.42
C SER A 426 10.81 -14.26 4.23
N SER A 427 10.08 -14.60 5.29
CA SER A 427 8.63 -14.73 5.24
C SER A 427 7.93 -13.45 4.74
N GLY A 428 8.47 -12.27 5.05
CA GLY A 428 7.94 -11.00 4.60
C GLY A 428 8.13 -10.70 3.10
N ASN A 429 9.00 -11.42 2.39
CA ASN A 429 9.29 -11.22 0.97
C ASN A 429 8.71 -12.32 0.08
N LEU A 430 7.89 -13.21 0.63
CA LEU A 430 7.29 -14.31 -0.09
C LEU A 430 5.99 -13.86 -0.75
N LEU A 431 6.03 -13.53 -2.05
CA LEU A 431 4.84 -13.14 -2.81
C LEU A 431 4.04 -14.33 -3.33
N TYR A 432 4.73 -15.33 -3.89
CA TYR A 432 4.10 -16.50 -4.50
C TYR A 432 4.52 -17.76 -3.77
N LEU A 433 3.56 -18.42 -3.11
CA LEU A 433 3.78 -19.69 -2.41
C LEU A 433 4.19 -20.81 -3.38
N ASN A 434 4.96 -21.75 -2.88
CA ASN A 434 5.24 -22.98 -3.60
C ASN A 434 4.07 -23.96 -3.45
N LEU A 435 2.99 -23.68 -4.18
CA LEU A 435 1.80 -24.53 -4.18
C LEU A 435 2.06 -25.81 -4.98
N PRO A 436 1.44 -26.94 -4.63
CA PRO A 436 1.58 -28.21 -5.35
C PRO A 436 1.25 -28.09 -6.84
N MET A 437 1.93 -28.87 -7.64
CA MET A 437 1.65 -29.12 -9.06
C MET A 437 1.64 -30.62 -9.31
N PRO A 438 1.00 -31.10 -10.41
CA PRO A 438 1.07 -32.51 -10.78
C PRO A 438 2.52 -33.00 -10.87
N PRO A 439 2.83 -34.23 -10.48
CA PRO A 439 4.18 -34.81 -10.62
C PRO A 439 4.68 -34.83 -12.08
N SER A 440 3.77 -34.82 -13.05
CA SER A 440 4.07 -34.75 -14.48
C SER A 440 4.39 -33.34 -14.97
N ALA A 441 4.18 -32.29 -14.16
CA ALA A 441 4.40 -30.91 -14.56
C ALA A 441 5.85 -30.65 -14.95
N ARG A 442 6.05 -30.13 -16.15
CA ARG A 442 7.37 -29.79 -16.73
C ARG A 442 7.28 -28.45 -17.45
N VAL A 443 8.34 -27.67 -17.36
CA VAL A 443 8.54 -26.50 -18.20
C VAL A 443 9.97 -26.42 -18.69
N ARG A 444 10.16 -26.14 -19.98
CA ARG A 444 11.46 -25.75 -20.54
C ARG A 444 11.42 -24.26 -20.85
N LEU A 445 12.32 -23.51 -20.21
CA LEU A 445 12.42 -22.05 -20.31
C LEU A 445 13.62 -21.69 -21.19
N GLY A 446 13.38 -20.95 -22.27
CA GLY A 446 14.41 -20.48 -23.19
C GLY A 446 15.06 -19.16 -22.73
N PRO A 447 15.77 -18.48 -23.67
CA PRO A 447 16.32 -17.14 -23.41
C PRO A 447 15.23 -16.15 -22.99
N ALA A 448 15.60 -15.19 -22.15
CA ALA A 448 14.70 -14.17 -21.66
C ALA A 448 15.14 -12.76 -22.07
N ARG A 449 14.17 -11.86 -22.20
CA ARG A 449 14.35 -10.43 -22.43
C ARG A 449 13.75 -9.68 -21.25
N VAL A 450 14.58 -8.88 -20.56
CA VAL A 450 14.14 -8.01 -19.46
C VAL A 450 14.04 -6.56 -19.97
N VAL A 451 12.92 -5.91 -19.73
CA VAL A 451 12.68 -4.49 -20.03
C VAL A 451 12.43 -3.73 -18.75
N LEU A 452 13.35 -2.83 -18.39
CA LEU A 452 13.25 -1.99 -17.21
C LEU A 452 12.78 -0.58 -17.60
N PRO A 453 11.69 -0.05 -17.00
CA PRO A 453 11.39 1.37 -17.06
C PRO A 453 12.32 2.10 -16.09
N ILE A 454 13.28 2.85 -16.59
CA ILE A 454 14.23 3.60 -15.77
C ILE A 454 13.98 5.10 -15.88
N LEU A 455 14.11 5.81 -14.78
CA LEU A 455 13.99 7.27 -14.74
C LEU A 455 14.92 7.91 -15.76
N ARG A 456 14.41 8.88 -16.50
CA ARG A 456 15.27 9.79 -17.26
C ARG A 456 16.02 10.66 -16.26
N SER A 457 17.33 10.81 -16.44
CA SER A 457 18.08 11.84 -15.70
C SER A 457 17.39 13.19 -15.92
N PRO A 458 17.26 14.05 -14.88
CA PRO A 458 16.86 15.43 -15.13
C PRO A 458 17.77 15.99 -16.22
N VAL A 459 17.17 16.55 -17.27
CA VAL A 459 17.95 17.37 -18.22
C VAL A 459 18.46 18.52 -17.38
N SER A 460 19.79 18.58 -17.13
CA SER A 460 20.43 19.76 -16.57
C SER A 460 20.12 20.91 -17.52
N ARG A 461 19.22 21.81 -17.10
CA ARG A 461 19.10 23.13 -17.69
C ARG A 461 20.17 24.02 -17.12
#